data_ea37e88c8f3b8933eef7d18af70c88cd
#
_entry.id   ea37e88c8f3b8933eef7d18af70c88cd
#
_cell.length_a   1.000
_cell.length_b   1.000
_cell.length_c   1.000
_cell.angle_alpha   90.00
_cell.angle_beta   90.00
_cell.angle_gamma   90.00
#
_symmetry.space_group_name_H-M   'P 1'
#
loop_
_entity.id
_entity.type
_entity.pdbx_description
1 polymer ?
#
loop_
_entity_poly.entity_id
_entity_poly.type
_entity_poly.pdbx_seq_one_letter_code
_entity_poly.pdbx_strand_id
1 'polypeptide(L)'
;MECHQLNQLKEKSLRYRHILLRDLRTVKDGKVINFNIGTTAHAPATLAVLKKHLPDEVKITVWADAPLAPELAEMMARRFPDVPIVHGSLAPPSSDALLEAVDSADLFLISSGSGIAGSVRHSLDEFKARTRKPAGAYAIGCPPGQIPYLDRLDFVWLRDPVAAEIAKKSVCPLQGWAPDAVFDFDAVDGKNAERFLKENGLRPGEFICCIPGQRYTPRWKYFDTPANAEKAAFNEKFEEHDNAPLREIIITAVKEFGLKVLICPEQITEIDLIRPRIYNRLPPDVQRHCVPVDKMWQADTALGVYRASRGVFGVEIHSQVMAVGSGVPGVLLYPPQWGSKGEMWKSIGLSDWFISTDSPGCTQRAVTVAREVLSDPAGCAEKLRRARKIIDHANRSAIEKTFLK
;
A
#
# COMPACT_ATOMS: atom_id res chain seq x y z
N MET A 1 -21.86 -16.72 -14.70
CA MET A 1 -22.21 -15.28 -14.59
C MET A 1 -21.07 -14.36 -15.05
N GLU A 2 -19.80 -14.71 -14.91
CA GLU A 2 -18.66 -13.87 -15.35
C GLU A 2 -18.56 -13.67 -16.87
N CYS A 3 -18.82 -14.67 -17.67
CA CYS A 3 -18.75 -14.56 -19.14
C CYS A 3 -19.82 -13.63 -19.76
N HIS A 4 -20.99 -13.49 -19.11
CA HIS A 4 -22.05 -12.62 -19.59
C HIS A 4 -21.79 -11.13 -19.25
N GLN A 5 -21.07 -10.87 -18.13
CA GLN A 5 -20.70 -9.52 -17.72
C GLN A 5 -19.49 -8.98 -18.50
N LEU A 6 -18.54 -9.83 -18.89
CA LEU A 6 -17.43 -9.48 -19.78
C LEU A 6 -17.90 -9.08 -21.19
N ASN A 7 -19.01 -9.68 -21.69
CA ASN A 7 -19.58 -9.31 -22.98
C ASN A 7 -20.32 -7.95 -22.96
N GLN A 8 -20.88 -7.53 -21.82
CA GLN A 8 -21.50 -6.21 -21.69
C GLN A 8 -20.49 -5.05 -21.67
N LEU A 9 -19.25 -5.30 -21.26
CA LEU A 9 -18.17 -4.29 -21.32
C LEU A 9 -17.69 -4.03 -22.77
N LYS A 10 -17.85 -4.98 -23.68
CA LYS A 10 -17.44 -4.84 -25.09
C LYS A 10 -18.33 -3.88 -25.90
N GLU A 11 -19.52 -3.50 -25.40
CA GLU A 11 -20.42 -2.54 -26.07
C GLU A 11 -20.17 -1.08 -25.66
N LYS A 12 -19.44 -0.83 -24.55
CA LYS A 12 -19.14 0.53 -24.11
C LYS A 12 -17.87 1.04 -24.78
N SER A 13 -17.94 2.24 -25.36
CA SER A 13 -16.75 2.84 -25.98
C SER A 13 -15.78 3.37 -24.92
N LEU A 14 -14.47 3.16 -25.13
CA LEU A 14 -13.41 3.67 -24.27
C LEU A 14 -13.29 5.20 -24.40
N ARG A 15 -13.10 5.88 -23.27
CA ARG A 15 -12.74 7.32 -23.23
C ARG A 15 -11.26 7.55 -23.50
N TYR A 16 -10.41 6.66 -23.02
CA TYR A 16 -8.95 6.76 -23.11
C TYR A 16 -8.37 5.44 -23.58
N ARG A 17 -7.46 5.48 -24.53
CA ARG A 17 -6.79 4.31 -25.13
C ARG A 17 -5.33 4.19 -24.69
N HIS A 18 -4.72 5.29 -24.25
CA HIS A 18 -3.37 5.29 -23.72
C HIS A 18 -3.30 6.06 -22.39
N ILE A 19 -2.97 5.37 -21.31
CA ILE A 19 -2.85 5.90 -19.96
C ILE A 19 -1.36 6.05 -19.62
N LEU A 20 -0.95 7.25 -19.22
CA LEU A 20 0.36 7.51 -18.63
C LEU A 20 0.22 7.48 -17.10
N LEU A 21 0.60 6.35 -16.48
CA LEU A 21 0.48 6.13 -15.03
C LEU A 21 1.71 6.70 -14.31
N ARG A 22 1.49 7.69 -13.46
CA ARG A 22 2.54 8.38 -12.73
C ARG A 22 2.73 7.83 -11.33
N ASP A 23 3.90 7.23 -11.07
CA ASP A 23 4.32 6.75 -9.76
C ASP A 23 5.84 6.40 -9.73
N LEU A 24 6.28 5.60 -8.72
CA LEU A 24 7.66 5.15 -8.54
C LEU A 24 8.62 6.33 -8.28
N ARG A 25 8.46 6.94 -7.11
CA ARG A 25 8.98 8.28 -6.75
C ARG A 25 10.09 8.30 -5.73
N THR A 26 10.34 7.20 -5.02
CA THR A 26 11.33 7.21 -3.93
C THR A 26 12.71 6.99 -4.50
N VAL A 27 13.42 8.09 -4.76
CA VAL A 27 14.75 8.06 -5.39
C VAL A 27 15.85 8.19 -4.33
N LYS A 28 16.88 7.36 -4.45
CA LYS A 28 18.14 7.47 -3.74
C LYS A 28 19.25 7.02 -4.68
N ASP A 29 20.39 7.72 -4.67
CA ASP A 29 21.56 7.42 -5.50
C ASP A 29 21.21 7.27 -7.00
N GLY A 30 20.30 8.13 -7.50
CA GLY A 30 19.88 8.17 -8.90
C GLY A 30 18.95 7.02 -9.33
N LYS A 31 18.43 6.20 -8.40
CA LYS A 31 17.51 5.09 -8.71
C LYS A 31 16.26 5.15 -7.83
N VAL A 32 15.13 4.68 -8.38
CA VAL A 32 13.94 4.40 -7.57
C VAL A 32 14.21 3.16 -6.73
N ILE A 33 14.10 3.32 -5.41
CA ILE A 33 14.37 2.26 -4.43
C ILE A 33 13.11 1.82 -3.67
N ASN A 34 13.19 0.63 -3.09
CA ASN A 34 12.21 0.15 -2.13
C ASN A 34 12.54 0.66 -0.72
N PHE A 35 12.06 1.85 -0.39
CA PHE A 35 12.16 2.40 0.97
C PHE A 35 11.03 1.88 1.88
N ASN A 36 9.84 1.67 1.32
CA ASN A 36 8.64 1.19 1.96
C ASN A 36 7.89 0.30 0.96
N ILE A 37 7.60 -0.95 1.34
CA ILE A 37 6.96 -1.93 0.45
C ILE A 37 5.58 -1.47 -0.03
N GLY A 38 4.83 -0.74 0.81
CA GLY A 38 3.55 -0.18 0.42
C GLY A 38 3.69 0.89 -0.67
N THR A 39 4.66 1.80 -0.51
CA THR A 39 4.95 2.81 -1.54
C THR A 39 5.37 2.16 -2.86
N THR A 40 6.17 1.11 -2.79
CA THR A 40 6.61 0.34 -3.96
C THR A 40 5.45 -0.41 -4.61
N ALA A 41 4.46 -0.85 -3.83
CA ALA A 41 3.31 -1.61 -4.32
C ALA A 41 2.26 -0.75 -5.04
N HIS A 42 2.22 0.57 -4.88
CA HIS A 42 1.14 1.40 -5.44
C HIS A 42 1.03 1.31 -6.96
N ALA A 43 2.13 1.48 -7.71
CA ALA A 43 2.10 1.38 -9.17
C ALA A 43 1.68 -0.02 -9.67
N PRO A 44 2.33 -1.11 -9.25
CA PRO A 44 1.92 -2.45 -9.69
C PRO A 44 0.50 -2.82 -9.25
N ALA A 45 0.04 -2.37 -8.09
CA ALA A 45 -1.33 -2.58 -7.64
C ALA A 45 -2.34 -1.80 -8.50
N THR A 46 -2.04 -0.54 -8.83
CA THR A 46 -2.89 0.25 -9.74
C THR A 46 -2.94 -0.38 -11.13
N LEU A 47 -1.80 -0.90 -11.63
CA LEU A 47 -1.76 -1.66 -12.88
C LEU A 47 -2.64 -2.92 -12.82
N ALA A 48 -2.60 -3.66 -11.70
CA ALA A 48 -3.43 -4.84 -11.51
C ALA A 48 -4.93 -4.49 -11.55
N VAL A 49 -5.35 -3.40 -10.89
CA VAL A 49 -6.74 -2.90 -10.97
C VAL A 49 -7.12 -2.52 -12.39
N LEU A 50 -6.28 -1.74 -13.07
CA LEU A 50 -6.57 -1.30 -14.45
C LEU A 50 -6.67 -2.50 -15.41
N LYS A 51 -5.70 -3.42 -15.39
CA LYS A 51 -5.70 -4.62 -16.24
C LYS A 51 -6.85 -5.59 -15.92
N LYS A 52 -7.36 -5.61 -14.69
CA LYS A 52 -8.52 -6.43 -14.30
C LYS A 52 -9.85 -5.89 -14.85
N HIS A 53 -9.96 -4.58 -15.01
CA HIS A 53 -11.24 -3.93 -15.28
C HIS A 53 -11.30 -3.17 -16.62
N LEU A 54 -10.17 -2.97 -17.31
CA LEU A 54 -10.11 -2.37 -18.64
C LEU A 54 -9.84 -3.44 -19.69
N PRO A 55 -10.32 -3.24 -20.93
CA PRO A 55 -9.98 -4.11 -22.06
C PRO A 55 -8.46 -4.11 -22.38
N ASP A 56 -7.98 -5.22 -22.94
CA ASP A 56 -6.55 -5.43 -23.22
C ASP A 56 -5.96 -4.44 -24.23
N GLU A 57 -6.78 -3.83 -25.08
CA GLU A 57 -6.37 -2.81 -26.05
C GLU A 57 -5.98 -1.47 -25.42
N VAL A 58 -6.24 -1.26 -24.11
CA VAL A 58 -5.81 -0.05 -23.40
C VAL A 58 -4.31 -0.12 -23.14
N LYS A 59 -3.56 0.73 -23.80
CA LYS A 59 -2.12 0.88 -23.56
C LYS A 59 -1.88 1.59 -22.23
N ILE A 60 -0.95 1.08 -21.43
CA ILE A 60 -0.51 1.74 -20.20
C ILE A 60 1.01 1.89 -20.25
N THR A 61 1.51 3.09 -19.97
CA THR A 61 2.94 3.38 -19.80
C THR A 61 3.15 3.92 -18.38
N VAL A 62 4.14 3.43 -17.67
CA VAL A 62 4.48 3.92 -16.32
C VAL A 62 5.55 5.00 -16.43
N TRP A 63 5.34 6.13 -15.73
CA TRP A 63 6.34 7.19 -15.60
C TRP A 63 6.92 7.24 -14.19
N ALA A 64 8.22 6.91 -14.05
CA ALA A 64 8.99 6.92 -12.83
C ALA A 64 9.89 8.17 -12.72
N ASP A 65 10.31 8.55 -11.50
CA ASP A 65 11.23 9.68 -11.29
C ASP A 65 12.65 9.42 -11.79
N ALA A 66 13.09 8.16 -11.73
CA ALA A 66 14.43 7.71 -12.13
C ALA A 66 14.39 6.24 -12.59
N PRO A 67 15.47 5.69 -13.16
CA PRO A 67 15.59 4.25 -13.39
C PRO A 67 15.31 3.44 -12.13
N LEU A 68 14.66 2.28 -12.29
CA LEU A 68 14.36 1.40 -11.17
C LEU A 68 15.62 0.71 -10.65
N ALA A 69 15.68 0.48 -9.34
CA ALA A 69 16.65 -0.47 -8.77
C ALA A 69 16.39 -1.89 -9.35
N PRO A 70 17.43 -2.73 -9.49
CA PRO A 70 17.32 -4.02 -10.19
C PRO A 70 16.15 -4.89 -9.70
N GLU A 71 15.99 -5.02 -8.39
CA GLU A 71 14.96 -5.88 -7.80
C GLU A 71 13.53 -5.37 -8.10
N LEU A 72 13.37 -4.05 -8.16
CA LEU A 72 12.09 -3.44 -8.51
C LEU A 72 11.81 -3.59 -10.01
N ALA A 73 12.84 -3.45 -10.86
CA ALA A 73 12.74 -3.67 -12.28
C ALA A 73 12.37 -5.14 -12.59
N GLU A 74 12.97 -6.11 -11.89
CA GLU A 74 12.67 -7.53 -12.02
C GLU A 74 11.22 -7.84 -11.60
N MET A 75 10.74 -7.28 -10.49
CA MET A 75 9.35 -7.42 -10.04
C MET A 75 8.38 -6.90 -11.12
N MET A 76 8.62 -5.71 -11.65
CA MET A 76 7.79 -5.11 -12.70
C MET A 76 7.80 -5.94 -13.98
N ALA A 77 8.98 -6.34 -14.47
CA ALA A 77 9.12 -7.15 -15.67
C ALA A 77 8.47 -8.53 -15.54
N ARG A 78 8.55 -9.16 -14.37
CA ARG A 78 7.92 -10.46 -14.10
C ARG A 78 6.41 -10.38 -14.14
N ARG A 79 5.81 -9.33 -13.54
CA ARG A 79 4.36 -9.23 -13.43
C ARG A 79 3.70 -8.50 -14.60
N PHE A 80 4.39 -7.52 -15.17
CA PHE A 80 3.87 -6.63 -16.22
C PHE A 80 4.87 -6.49 -17.38
N PRO A 81 5.21 -7.61 -18.07
CA PRO A 81 6.25 -7.60 -19.12
C PRO A 81 5.91 -6.68 -20.30
N ASP A 82 4.61 -6.44 -20.54
CA ASP A 82 4.11 -5.64 -21.66
C ASP A 82 3.91 -4.16 -21.32
N VAL A 83 4.27 -3.73 -20.09
CA VAL A 83 4.07 -2.35 -19.65
C VAL A 83 5.39 -1.58 -19.74
N PRO A 84 5.54 -0.65 -20.70
CA PRO A 84 6.73 0.19 -20.78
C PRO A 84 6.89 1.08 -19.55
N ILE A 85 8.13 1.27 -19.11
CA ILE A 85 8.49 2.19 -18.03
C ILE A 85 9.41 3.25 -18.59
N VAL A 86 8.99 4.51 -18.54
CA VAL A 86 9.79 5.67 -18.86
C VAL A 86 10.15 6.42 -17.59
N HIS A 87 11.25 7.15 -17.58
CA HIS A 87 11.71 7.83 -16.36
C HIS A 87 12.31 9.21 -16.63
N GLY A 88 12.39 10.00 -15.58
CA GLY A 88 12.99 11.34 -15.61
C GLY A 88 11.97 12.46 -15.46
N SER A 89 12.35 13.66 -15.87
CA SER A 89 11.57 14.92 -15.83
C SER A 89 11.33 15.43 -17.24
N LEU A 90 10.27 16.21 -17.44
CA LEU A 90 10.03 16.93 -18.69
C LEU A 90 10.91 18.19 -18.81
N ALA A 91 11.48 18.67 -17.71
CA ALA A 91 12.51 19.72 -17.75
C ALA A 91 13.77 19.19 -18.46
N PRO A 92 14.40 19.98 -19.36
CA PRO A 92 15.58 19.57 -20.07
C PRO A 92 16.78 19.26 -19.13
N PRO A 93 17.58 18.22 -19.44
CA PRO A 93 17.43 17.32 -20.57
C PRO A 93 16.38 16.23 -20.32
N SER A 94 15.39 16.12 -21.21
CA SER A 94 14.36 15.05 -21.18
C SER A 94 14.71 13.95 -22.17
N SER A 95 14.35 12.70 -21.86
CA SER A 95 14.50 11.60 -22.82
C SER A 95 13.40 11.61 -23.89
N ASP A 96 13.75 11.25 -25.13
CA ASP A 96 12.79 11.15 -26.23
C ASP A 96 11.66 10.17 -25.88
N ALA A 97 11.96 9.06 -25.22
CA ALA A 97 10.97 8.07 -24.79
C ALA A 97 9.92 8.65 -23.80
N LEU A 98 10.35 9.52 -22.88
CA LEU A 98 9.42 10.20 -21.97
C LEU A 98 8.56 11.21 -22.72
N LEU A 99 9.16 11.99 -23.61
CA LEU A 99 8.43 12.98 -24.42
C LEU A 99 7.39 12.30 -25.32
N GLU A 100 7.74 11.20 -25.99
CA GLU A 100 6.83 10.41 -26.80
C GLU A 100 5.67 9.83 -25.98
N ALA A 101 5.96 9.28 -24.79
CA ALA A 101 4.95 8.74 -23.88
C ALA A 101 3.96 9.81 -23.42
N VAL A 102 4.45 11.02 -23.09
CA VAL A 102 3.61 12.16 -22.70
C VAL A 102 2.74 12.65 -23.86
N ASP A 103 3.33 12.80 -25.05
CA ASP A 103 2.63 13.33 -26.23
C ASP A 103 1.59 12.33 -26.76
N SER A 104 1.85 11.02 -26.68
CA SER A 104 0.92 9.97 -27.14
C SER A 104 -0.16 9.60 -26.13
N ALA A 105 0.02 9.85 -24.84
CA ALA A 105 -0.99 9.52 -23.82
C ALA A 105 -2.28 10.32 -24.01
N ASP A 106 -3.44 9.68 -23.78
CA ASP A 106 -4.75 10.34 -23.73
C ASP A 106 -5.09 10.85 -22.34
N LEU A 107 -4.49 10.26 -21.33
CA LEU A 107 -4.76 10.52 -19.92
C LEU A 107 -3.49 10.45 -19.10
N PHE A 108 -3.26 11.43 -18.23
CA PHE A 108 -2.32 11.35 -17.12
C PHE A 108 -3.03 10.85 -15.88
N LEU A 109 -2.61 9.70 -15.34
CA LEU A 109 -3.20 9.08 -14.17
C LEU A 109 -2.19 9.04 -13.02
N ILE A 110 -2.52 9.70 -11.92
CA ILE A 110 -1.79 9.58 -10.66
C ILE A 110 -2.23 8.28 -9.98
N SER A 111 -1.29 7.39 -9.67
CA SER A 111 -1.58 6.12 -9.01
C SER A 111 -1.99 6.30 -7.54
N SER A 112 -2.46 5.23 -6.92
CA SER A 112 -2.73 5.14 -5.48
C SER A 112 -1.59 5.74 -4.64
N GLY A 113 -1.91 6.29 -3.49
CA GLY A 113 -0.90 6.87 -2.61
C GLY A 113 -1.41 7.91 -1.62
N SER A 114 -0.49 8.64 -1.00
CA SER A 114 -0.82 9.59 0.07
C SER A 114 -1.46 10.90 -0.40
N GLY A 115 -1.42 11.21 -1.70
CA GLY A 115 -1.93 12.45 -2.29
C GLY A 115 -0.97 13.04 -3.33
N ILE A 116 -1.28 14.25 -3.80
CA ILE A 116 -0.53 14.96 -4.85
C ILE A 116 0.51 15.86 -4.19
N ALA A 117 1.78 15.46 -4.23
CA ALA A 117 2.90 16.19 -3.63
C ALA A 117 4.22 15.96 -4.37
N GLY A 118 5.22 16.80 -4.11
CA GLY A 118 6.58 16.63 -4.64
C GLY A 118 6.61 16.52 -6.16
N SER A 119 7.34 15.52 -6.66
CA SER A 119 7.54 15.28 -8.10
C SER A 119 6.24 15.01 -8.86
N VAL A 120 5.24 14.38 -8.24
CA VAL A 120 3.93 14.14 -8.88
C VAL A 120 3.19 15.41 -9.21
N ARG A 121 3.22 16.39 -8.27
CA ARG A 121 2.65 17.71 -8.54
C ARG A 121 3.33 18.38 -9.71
N HIS A 122 4.66 18.37 -9.71
CA HIS A 122 5.46 18.96 -10.78
C HIS A 122 5.16 18.29 -12.13
N SER A 123 5.12 16.96 -12.18
CA SER A 123 4.76 16.22 -13.40
C SER A 123 3.35 16.51 -13.90
N LEU A 124 2.37 16.71 -13.00
CA LEU A 124 1.02 17.13 -13.37
C LEU A 124 1.02 18.52 -14.02
N ASP A 125 1.78 19.46 -13.45
CA ASP A 125 1.91 20.82 -13.95
C ASP A 125 2.52 20.82 -15.35
N GLU A 126 3.62 20.10 -15.54
CA GLU A 126 4.32 19.98 -16.82
C GLU A 126 3.46 19.27 -17.89
N PHE A 127 2.79 18.16 -17.52
CA PHE A 127 1.90 17.44 -18.43
C PHE A 127 0.75 18.33 -18.93
N LYS A 128 0.05 19.01 -18.03
CA LYS A 128 -1.06 19.92 -18.37
C LYS A 128 -0.59 21.10 -19.22
N ALA A 129 0.58 21.68 -18.91
CA ALA A 129 1.15 22.78 -19.68
C ALA A 129 1.50 22.36 -21.12
N ARG A 130 2.08 21.16 -21.28
CA ARG A 130 2.50 20.64 -22.59
C ARG A 130 1.34 20.15 -23.44
N THR A 131 0.41 19.39 -22.87
CA THR A 131 -0.57 18.61 -23.64
C THR A 131 -1.98 19.16 -23.58
N ARG A 132 -2.37 19.85 -22.51
CA ARG A 132 -3.75 20.26 -22.16
C ARG A 132 -4.74 19.09 -22.05
N LYS A 133 -4.25 17.83 -22.05
CA LYS A 133 -5.06 16.61 -22.00
C LYS A 133 -5.60 16.34 -20.58
N PRO A 134 -6.59 15.45 -20.43
CA PRO A 134 -7.15 15.06 -19.14
C PRO A 134 -6.11 14.51 -18.18
N ALA A 135 -6.33 14.78 -16.89
CA ALA A 135 -5.57 14.21 -15.80
C ALA A 135 -6.49 13.79 -14.65
N GLY A 136 -6.16 12.70 -13.98
CA GLY A 136 -6.93 12.22 -12.85
C GLY A 136 -6.06 11.52 -11.81
N ALA A 137 -6.69 11.11 -10.71
CA ALA A 137 -6.02 10.36 -9.65
C ALA A 137 -6.89 9.20 -9.17
N TYR A 138 -6.25 8.07 -8.89
CA TYR A 138 -6.92 6.85 -8.46
C TYR A 138 -6.48 6.41 -7.07
N ALA A 139 -7.46 6.27 -6.15
CA ALA A 139 -7.27 5.77 -4.79
C ALA A 139 -6.20 6.54 -3.98
N ILE A 140 -6.21 7.86 -4.07
CA ILE A 140 -5.27 8.71 -3.31
C ILE A 140 -5.86 9.15 -1.96
N GLY A 141 -4.98 9.50 -1.01
CA GLY A 141 -5.35 10.23 0.20
C GLY A 141 -5.61 11.72 -0.07
N CYS A 142 -6.25 12.40 0.88
CA CYS A 142 -6.47 13.84 0.82
C CYS A 142 -5.95 14.53 2.11
N PRO A 143 -4.63 14.62 2.32
CA PRO A 143 -4.08 15.37 3.44
C PRO A 143 -4.40 16.86 3.31
N PRO A 144 -4.24 17.64 4.40
CA PRO A 144 -4.47 19.09 4.37
C PRO A 144 -3.77 19.79 3.20
N GLY A 145 -4.44 20.76 2.57
CA GLY A 145 -3.88 21.56 1.47
C GLY A 145 -3.98 20.90 0.07
N GLN A 146 -4.67 19.75 -0.07
CA GLN A 146 -4.79 19.08 -1.36
C GLN A 146 -5.83 19.70 -2.31
N ILE A 147 -6.84 20.39 -1.82
CA ILE A 147 -7.97 20.88 -2.63
C ILE A 147 -7.54 21.63 -3.90
N PRO A 148 -6.58 22.59 -3.86
CA PRO A 148 -6.16 23.31 -5.07
C PRO A 148 -5.54 22.39 -6.15
N TYR A 149 -5.03 21.23 -5.77
CA TYR A 149 -4.51 20.24 -6.74
C TYR A 149 -5.62 19.36 -7.30
N LEU A 150 -6.62 19.00 -6.47
CA LEU A 150 -7.80 18.26 -6.91
C LEU A 150 -8.61 19.08 -7.92
N ASP A 151 -8.68 20.40 -7.76
CA ASP A 151 -9.39 21.33 -8.68
C ASP A 151 -8.84 21.29 -10.13
N ARG A 152 -7.64 20.76 -10.32
CA ARG A 152 -6.96 20.66 -11.61
C ARG A 152 -7.16 19.32 -12.31
N LEU A 153 -7.84 18.38 -11.63
CA LEU A 153 -8.11 17.04 -12.13
C LEU A 153 -9.49 16.98 -12.80
N ASP A 154 -9.60 16.10 -13.79
CA ASP A 154 -10.86 15.78 -14.45
C ASP A 154 -11.65 14.72 -13.67
N PHE A 155 -10.95 13.93 -12.83
CA PHE A 155 -11.55 13.02 -11.86
C PHE A 155 -10.58 12.72 -10.70
N VAL A 156 -11.16 12.33 -9.54
CA VAL A 156 -10.38 11.85 -8.39
C VAL A 156 -11.15 10.77 -7.61
N TRP A 157 -10.48 9.66 -7.36
CA TRP A 157 -10.95 8.61 -6.46
C TRP A 157 -10.11 8.61 -5.21
N LEU A 158 -10.77 8.73 -4.06
CA LEU A 158 -10.13 8.84 -2.74
C LEU A 158 -10.18 7.47 -2.05
N ARG A 159 -9.08 7.09 -1.37
CA ARG A 159 -8.95 5.74 -0.80
C ARG A 159 -9.71 5.52 0.51
N ASP A 160 -10.18 6.57 1.16
CA ASP A 160 -10.97 6.48 2.39
C ASP A 160 -12.16 7.46 2.38
N PRO A 161 -13.26 7.15 3.09
CA PRO A 161 -14.46 7.97 3.08
C PRO A 161 -14.27 9.39 3.61
N VAL A 162 -13.36 9.58 4.57
CA VAL A 162 -13.08 10.91 5.14
C VAL A 162 -12.37 11.78 4.11
N ALA A 163 -11.38 11.21 3.41
CA ALA A 163 -10.75 11.89 2.29
C ALA A 163 -11.76 12.25 1.18
N ALA A 164 -12.71 11.34 0.89
CA ALA A 164 -13.77 11.60 -0.10
C ALA A 164 -14.70 12.75 0.32
N GLU A 165 -15.07 12.83 1.60
CA GLU A 165 -15.85 13.98 2.12
C GLU A 165 -15.07 15.30 2.02
N ILE A 166 -13.77 15.29 2.34
CA ILE A 166 -12.92 16.48 2.20
C ILE A 166 -12.85 16.93 0.74
N ALA A 167 -12.71 15.98 -0.19
CA ALA A 167 -12.60 16.25 -1.62
C ALA A 167 -13.85 16.91 -2.22
N LYS A 168 -15.03 16.78 -1.62
CA LYS A 168 -16.25 17.49 -2.04
C LYS A 168 -16.13 19.02 -2.04
N LYS A 169 -15.12 19.56 -1.36
CA LYS A 169 -14.78 20.98 -1.41
C LYS A 169 -14.06 21.39 -2.71
N SER A 170 -13.62 20.44 -3.50
CA SER A 170 -12.99 20.65 -4.81
C SER A 170 -14.04 20.78 -5.90
N VAL A 171 -13.71 21.53 -6.95
CA VAL A 171 -14.51 21.64 -8.19
C VAL A 171 -14.24 20.50 -9.18
N CYS A 172 -13.43 19.50 -8.83
CA CYS A 172 -13.18 18.32 -9.65
C CYS A 172 -14.52 17.65 -10.05
N PRO A 173 -14.82 17.48 -11.34
CA PRO A 173 -16.19 17.17 -11.81
C PRO A 173 -16.62 15.72 -11.50
N LEU A 174 -15.67 14.77 -11.37
CA LEU A 174 -15.96 13.39 -11.05
C LEU A 174 -15.13 12.98 -9.83
N GLN A 175 -15.79 12.73 -8.72
CA GLN A 175 -15.16 12.37 -7.45
C GLN A 175 -15.88 11.22 -6.79
N GLY A 176 -15.14 10.45 -6.00
CA GLY A 176 -15.72 9.38 -5.23
C GLY A 176 -14.71 8.61 -4.40
N TRP A 177 -15.17 7.51 -3.83
CA TRP A 177 -14.34 6.58 -3.09
C TRP A 177 -13.96 5.39 -3.97
N ALA A 178 -12.69 4.99 -3.91
CA ALA A 178 -12.18 3.71 -4.38
C ALA A 178 -11.17 3.18 -3.36
N PRO A 179 -11.16 1.86 -3.06
CA PRO A 179 -10.21 1.28 -2.13
C PRO A 179 -8.76 1.57 -2.52
N ASP A 180 -7.86 1.58 -1.54
CA ASP A 180 -6.43 1.64 -1.83
C ASP A 180 -6.05 0.52 -2.80
N ALA A 181 -5.39 0.87 -3.92
CA ALA A 181 -5.06 -0.12 -4.94
C ALA A 181 -4.21 -1.28 -4.41
N VAL A 182 -3.45 -1.08 -3.33
CA VAL A 182 -2.60 -2.10 -2.72
C VAL A 182 -3.40 -3.33 -2.24
N PHE A 183 -4.72 -3.24 -2.04
CA PHE A 183 -5.57 -4.42 -1.86
C PHE A 183 -5.58 -5.37 -3.07
N ASP A 184 -5.22 -4.88 -4.25
CA ASP A 184 -5.08 -5.68 -5.47
C ASP A 184 -3.61 -5.93 -5.87
N PHE A 185 -2.65 -5.66 -4.98
CA PHE A 185 -1.25 -5.98 -5.22
C PHE A 185 -1.06 -7.50 -5.31
N ASP A 186 -0.62 -7.99 -6.47
CA ASP A 186 -0.52 -9.41 -6.77
C ASP A 186 0.83 -9.85 -7.37
N ALA A 187 1.82 -8.94 -7.38
CA ALA A 187 3.17 -9.23 -7.86
C ALA A 187 3.94 -10.10 -6.86
N VAL A 188 3.67 -11.39 -6.81
CA VAL A 188 4.33 -12.35 -5.89
C VAL A 188 5.61 -12.90 -6.48
N ASP A 189 6.67 -12.97 -5.69
CA ASP A 189 7.82 -13.83 -5.94
C ASP A 189 7.76 -15.08 -5.06
N GLY A 190 7.10 -16.12 -5.57
CA GLY A 190 6.93 -17.39 -4.85
C GLY A 190 8.24 -18.07 -4.50
N LYS A 191 9.24 -18.05 -5.41
CA LYS A 191 10.56 -18.68 -5.18
C LYS A 191 11.33 -18.01 -4.06
N ASN A 192 11.38 -16.68 -4.06
CA ASN A 192 12.05 -15.93 -3.01
C ASN A 192 11.31 -16.06 -1.68
N ALA A 193 9.98 -16.07 -1.68
CA ALA A 193 9.19 -16.28 -0.47
C ALA A 193 9.41 -17.69 0.12
N GLU A 194 9.37 -18.74 -0.69
CA GLU A 194 9.65 -20.12 -0.24
C GLU A 194 11.05 -20.26 0.34
N ARG A 195 12.06 -19.69 -0.35
CA ARG A 195 13.43 -19.67 0.15
C ARG A 195 13.52 -18.96 1.50
N PHE A 196 12.91 -17.78 1.62
CA PHE A 196 12.88 -17.02 2.86
C PHE A 196 12.24 -17.80 4.01
N LEU A 197 11.09 -18.45 3.77
CA LEU A 197 10.41 -19.28 4.76
C LEU A 197 11.30 -20.44 5.22
N LYS A 198 11.94 -21.14 4.29
CA LYS A 198 12.84 -22.25 4.59
C LYS A 198 14.06 -21.82 5.41
N GLU A 199 14.74 -20.75 5.03
CA GLU A 199 15.92 -20.20 5.70
C GLU A 199 15.62 -19.76 7.14
N ASN A 200 14.39 -19.31 7.41
CA ASN A 200 13.93 -18.85 8.73
C ASN A 200 13.16 -19.93 9.51
N GLY A 201 13.06 -21.14 8.97
CA GLY A 201 12.36 -22.26 9.61
C GLY A 201 10.86 -21.96 9.85
N LEU A 202 10.23 -21.18 8.96
CA LEU A 202 8.81 -20.85 9.00
C LEU A 202 8.03 -21.85 8.11
N ARG A 203 6.90 -22.34 8.61
CA ARG A 203 6.01 -23.23 7.87
C ARG A 203 4.69 -22.53 7.57
N PRO A 204 4.12 -22.68 6.36
CA PRO A 204 2.82 -22.12 6.04
C PRO A 204 1.75 -22.50 7.08
N GLY A 205 0.99 -21.50 7.55
CA GLY A 205 -0.05 -21.67 8.55
C GLY A 205 0.43 -21.82 10.00
N GLU A 206 1.75 -21.87 10.26
CA GLU A 206 2.31 -22.05 11.60
C GLU A 206 3.02 -20.80 12.16
N PHE A 207 2.79 -19.63 11.55
CA PHE A 207 3.37 -18.37 12.01
C PHE A 207 2.45 -17.17 11.73
N ILE A 208 2.73 -16.08 12.42
CA ILE A 208 2.17 -14.75 12.16
C ILE A 208 3.28 -13.78 11.78
N CYS A 209 2.91 -12.67 11.11
CA CYS A 209 3.80 -11.54 10.86
C CYS A 209 3.43 -10.37 11.77
N CYS A 210 4.44 -9.73 12.35
CA CYS A 210 4.29 -8.58 13.24
C CYS A 210 5.14 -7.42 12.76
N ILE A 211 4.52 -6.27 12.51
CA ILE A 211 5.17 -5.07 11.98
C ILE A 211 5.15 -3.98 13.05
N PRO A 212 6.32 -3.59 13.62
CA PRO A 212 6.40 -2.45 14.52
C PRO A 212 6.18 -1.15 13.77
N GLY A 213 5.96 -0.06 14.49
CA GLY A 213 5.83 1.24 13.85
C GLY A 213 6.10 2.40 14.79
N GLN A 214 6.05 3.60 14.23
CA GLN A 214 6.23 4.84 14.97
C GLN A 214 5.38 5.94 14.33
N ARG A 215 5.00 6.96 15.12
CA ARG A 215 4.02 7.99 14.71
C ARG A 215 4.49 8.87 13.56
N TYR A 216 5.78 9.15 13.49
CA TYR A 216 6.41 9.89 12.40
C TYR A 216 7.58 9.11 11.80
N THR A 217 7.53 8.82 10.52
CA THR A 217 8.64 8.17 9.80
C THR A 217 9.89 9.06 9.83
N PRO A 218 11.02 8.62 10.42
CA PRO A 218 12.24 9.43 10.54
C PRO A 218 13.05 9.41 9.23
N ARG A 219 12.49 9.99 8.16
CA ARG A 219 13.12 10.00 6.83
C ARG A 219 14.50 10.63 6.81
N TRP A 220 14.78 11.57 7.72
CA TRP A 220 16.10 12.22 7.87
C TRP A 220 17.24 11.26 8.24
N LYS A 221 16.94 10.06 8.72
CA LYS A 221 17.97 9.02 8.95
C LYS A 221 18.48 8.38 7.66
N TYR A 222 17.72 8.48 6.56
CA TYR A 222 17.94 7.73 5.33
C TYR A 222 18.05 8.59 4.07
N PHE A 223 17.60 9.83 4.16
CA PHE A 223 17.66 10.82 3.09
C PHE A 223 18.33 12.09 3.60
N ASP A 224 18.92 12.83 2.69
CA ASP A 224 19.54 14.14 2.99
C ASP A 224 18.44 15.20 3.24
N THR A 225 17.83 15.09 4.38
CA THR A 225 16.79 16.03 4.86
C THR A 225 17.10 16.43 6.29
N PRO A 226 16.83 17.70 6.71
CA PRO A 226 17.09 18.13 8.06
C PRO A 226 16.42 17.27 9.12
N ALA A 227 17.16 16.91 10.16
CA ALA A 227 16.61 16.20 11.30
C ALA A 227 15.50 17.01 11.97
N ASN A 228 14.42 16.34 12.38
CA ASN A 228 13.32 16.97 13.10
C ASN A 228 13.30 16.46 14.55
N ALA A 229 13.89 17.25 15.45
CA ALA A 229 14.04 16.90 16.86
C ALA A 229 12.67 16.76 17.57
N GLU A 230 11.68 17.58 17.22
CA GLU A 230 10.34 17.51 17.79
C GLU A 230 9.64 16.18 17.45
N LYS A 231 9.68 15.78 16.18
CA LYS A 231 9.14 14.50 15.74
C LYS A 231 9.90 13.31 16.33
N ALA A 232 11.21 13.41 16.48
CA ALA A 232 12.02 12.37 17.12
C ALA A 232 11.63 12.20 18.59
N ALA A 233 11.54 13.29 19.36
CA ALA A 233 11.12 13.29 20.76
C ALA A 233 9.66 12.79 20.91
N PHE A 234 8.79 13.13 19.97
CA PHE A 234 7.41 12.63 19.96
C PHE A 234 7.36 11.10 19.75
N ASN A 235 8.13 10.58 18.80
CA ASN A 235 8.23 9.13 18.60
C ASN A 235 8.74 8.42 19.85
N GLU A 236 9.78 8.95 20.50
CA GLU A 236 10.34 8.39 21.74
C GLU A 236 9.32 8.37 22.88
N LYS A 237 8.57 9.47 23.05
CA LYS A 237 7.50 9.56 24.06
C LYS A 237 6.43 8.50 23.91
N PHE A 238 6.05 8.13 22.70
CA PHE A 238 4.97 7.17 22.42
C PHE A 238 5.46 5.76 22.07
N GLU A 239 6.76 5.53 22.06
CA GLU A 239 7.38 4.29 21.66
C GLU A 239 6.83 3.06 22.40
N GLU A 240 6.81 3.12 23.72
CA GLU A 240 6.29 2.02 24.56
C GLU A 240 4.79 1.84 24.34
N HIS A 241 4.05 2.93 24.37
CA HIS A 241 2.61 2.96 24.19
C HIS A 241 2.17 2.29 22.88
N ASP A 242 2.85 2.59 21.76
CA ASP A 242 2.45 2.12 20.42
C ASP A 242 2.91 0.68 20.14
N ASN A 243 4.01 0.20 20.79
CA ASN A 243 4.56 -1.12 20.51
C ASN A 243 4.24 -2.18 21.59
N ALA A 244 3.79 -1.77 22.80
CA ALA A 244 3.37 -2.73 23.83
C ALA A 244 2.22 -3.64 23.37
N PRO A 245 1.15 -3.13 22.71
CA PRO A 245 0.08 -3.98 22.21
C PRO A 245 0.58 -5.07 21.24
N LEU A 246 1.56 -4.74 20.38
CA LEU A 246 2.14 -5.70 19.45
C LEU A 246 2.92 -6.80 20.17
N ARG A 247 3.66 -6.47 21.23
CA ARG A 247 4.36 -7.47 22.06
C ARG A 247 3.38 -8.42 22.75
N GLU A 248 2.25 -7.92 23.24
CA GLU A 248 1.23 -8.77 23.85
C GLU A 248 0.56 -9.70 22.84
N ILE A 249 0.34 -9.26 21.59
CA ILE A 249 -0.07 -10.15 20.50
C ILE A 249 0.96 -11.26 20.26
N ILE A 250 2.24 -10.92 20.22
CA ILE A 250 3.35 -11.89 20.04
C ILE A 250 3.35 -12.92 21.17
N ILE A 251 3.26 -12.47 22.42
CA ILE A 251 3.22 -13.36 23.59
C ILE A 251 2.02 -14.30 23.50
N THR A 252 0.85 -13.76 23.17
CA THR A 252 -0.39 -14.54 22.99
C THR A 252 -0.24 -15.60 21.88
N ALA A 253 0.28 -15.21 20.71
CA ALA A 253 0.46 -16.12 19.58
C ALA A 253 1.40 -17.29 19.91
N VAL A 254 2.47 -17.03 20.64
CA VAL A 254 3.43 -18.06 21.06
C VAL A 254 2.85 -18.94 22.17
N LYS A 255 2.35 -18.33 23.26
CA LYS A 255 1.97 -19.09 24.48
C LYS A 255 0.66 -19.83 24.35
N GLU A 256 -0.33 -19.24 23.65
CA GLU A 256 -1.66 -19.83 23.57
C GLU A 256 -1.87 -20.65 22.30
N PHE A 257 -1.16 -20.31 21.20
CA PHE A 257 -1.36 -20.95 19.89
C PHE A 257 -0.14 -21.72 19.39
N GLY A 258 1.01 -21.67 20.09
CA GLY A 258 2.24 -22.38 19.70
C GLY A 258 2.84 -21.91 18.38
N LEU A 259 2.49 -20.70 17.93
CA LEU A 259 2.92 -20.18 16.64
C LEU A 259 4.32 -19.58 16.71
N LYS A 260 5.05 -19.64 15.59
CA LYS A 260 6.21 -18.78 15.38
C LYS A 260 5.77 -17.36 15.02
N VAL A 261 6.66 -16.40 15.25
CA VAL A 261 6.41 -15.00 14.93
C VAL A 261 7.54 -14.43 14.09
N LEU A 262 7.21 -13.93 12.90
CA LEU A 262 8.10 -13.13 12.08
C LEU A 262 7.94 -11.66 12.45
N ILE A 263 8.97 -11.02 12.98
CA ILE A 263 8.98 -9.58 13.26
C ILE A 263 9.69 -8.91 12.10
N CYS A 264 8.95 -8.21 11.25
CA CYS A 264 9.43 -7.74 9.96
C CYS A 264 9.07 -6.28 9.68
N PRO A 265 9.87 -5.57 8.85
CA PRO A 265 9.61 -4.18 8.51
C PRO A 265 8.62 -4.06 7.33
N GLU A 266 7.82 -2.99 7.32
CA GLU A 266 7.18 -2.46 6.11
C GLU A 266 8.07 -1.43 5.43
N GLN A 267 8.78 -0.62 6.22
CA GLN A 267 9.72 0.38 5.74
C GLN A 267 11.08 0.28 6.44
N ILE A 268 12.10 0.78 5.78
CA ILE A 268 13.49 0.62 6.25
C ILE A 268 13.73 1.21 7.66
N THR A 269 12.99 2.23 8.05
CA THR A 269 13.11 2.89 9.36
C THR A 269 12.64 2.01 10.52
N GLU A 270 11.90 0.94 10.26
CA GLU A 270 11.40 0.03 11.28
C GLU A 270 12.41 -1.03 11.67
N ILE A 271 13.43 -1.26 10.86
CA ILE A 271 14.54 -2.16 11.19
C ILE A 271 15.15 -1.74 12.54
N ASP A 272 15.28 -0.43 12.77
CA ASP A 272 15.79 0.13 14.02
C ASP A 272 14.87 -0.16 15.24
N LEU A 273 13.61 -0.54 15.01
CA LEU A 273 12.63 -0.82 16.07
C LEU A 273 12.54 -2.32 16.42
N ILE A 274 12.79 -3.21 15.45
CA ILE A 274 12.53 -4.65 15.58
C ILE A 274 13.21 -5.24 16.80
N ARG A 275 14.53 -5.07 16.94
CA ARG A 275 15.24 -5.64 18.10
C ARG A 275 15.03 -4.83 19.37
N PRO A 276 15.30 -3.52 19.45
CA PRO A 276 15.29 -2.80 20.72
C PRO A 276 13.88 -2.57 21.28
N ARG A 277 12.84 -2.53 20.42
CA ARG A 277 11.47 -2.17 20.84
C ARG A 277 10.52 -3.36 20.92
N ILE A 278 10.82 -4.43 20.16
CA ILE A 278 10.00 -5.64 20.17
C ILE A 278 10.80 -6.82 20.72
N TYR A 279 11.73 -7.38 19.93
CA TYR A 279 12.35 -8.67 20.22
C TYR A 279 13.04 -8.74 21.60
N ASN A 280 13.90 -7.77 21.93
CA ASN A 280 14.65 -7.76 23.19
C ASN A 280 13.79 -7.51 24.44
N ARG A 281 12.53 -7.08 24.26
CA ARG A 281 11.58 -6.84 25.35
C ARG A 281 10.61 -7.99 25.57
N LEU A 282 10.69 -9.04 24.76
CA LEU A 282 9.90 -10.25 24.94
C LEU A 282 10.51 -11.16 26.02
N PRO A 283 9.70 -11.98 26.70
CA PRO A 283 10.21 -13.02 27.57
C PRO A 283 11.14 -13.99 26.82
N PRO A 284 12.22 -14.52 27.46
CA PRO A 284 13.20 -15.41 26.79
C PRO A 284 12.58 -16.68 26.16
N ASP A 285 11.54 -17.22 26.77
CA ASP A 285 10.79 -18.36 26.23
C ASP A 285 9.99 -18.02 24.99
N VAL A 286 9.52 -16.78 24.85
CA VAL A 286 8.84 -16.27 23.65
C VAL A 286 9.86 -15.93 22.56
N GLN A 287 11.00 -15.31 22.90
CA GLN A 287 12.04 -14.94 21.94
C GLN A 287 12.49 -16.12 21.06
N ARG A 288 12.58 -17.33 21.63
CA ARG A 288 12.98 -18.55 20.91
C ARG A 288 12.05 -18.93 19.75
N HIS A 289 10.83 -18.43 19.75
CA HIS A 289 9.81 -18.63 18.71
C HIS A 289 9.73 -17.45 17.72
N CYS A 290 10.54 -16.40 17.91
CA CYS A 290 10.51 -15.20 17.11
C CYS A 290 11.69 -15.13 16.13
N VAL A 291 11.43 -14.66 14.92
CA VAL A 291 12.42 -14.40 13.87
C VAL A 291 12.43 -12.90 13.57
N PRO A 292 13.40 -12.13 14.09
CA PRO A 292 13.56 -10.73 13.76
C PRO A 292 14.24 -10.55 12.39
N VAL A 293 13.67 -9.73 11.52
CA VAL A 293 14.20 -9.41 10.19
C VAL A 293 15.01 -8.13 10.26
N ASP A 294 16.32 -8.23 10.15
CA ASP A 294 17.25 -7.11 10.33
C ASP A 294 17.61 -6.37 9.02
N LYS A 295 16.91 -6.62 7.94
CA LYS A 295 17.12 -5.96 6.64
C LYS A 295 15.82 -5.74 5.89
N MET A 296 15.82 -4.75 5.00
CA MET A 296 14.68 -4.51 4.11
C MET A 296 14.51 -5.66 3.12
N TRP A 297 13.28 -6.00 2.83
CA TRP A 297 12.89 -7.03 1.85
C TRP A 297 12.00 -6.44 0.75
N GLN A 298 11.83 -7.17 -0.34
CA GLN A 298 11.03 -6.69 -1.47
C GLN A 298 9.53 -6.93 -1.24
N ALA A 299 8.69 -6.06 -1.81
CA ALA A 299 7.23 -6.12 -1.66
C ALA A 299 6.63 -7.45 -2.16
N ASP A 300 7.16 -8.00 -3.24
CA ASP A 300 6.73 -9.26 -3.86
C ASP A 300 7.08 -10.49 -3.01
N THR A 301 8.26 -10.50 -2.38
CA THR A 301 8.67 -11.51 -1.41
C THR A 301 7.82 -11.41 -0.15
N ALA A 302 7.64 -10.18 0.39
CA ALA A 302 6.80 -9.92 1.55
C ALA A 302 5.37 -10.43 1.36
N LEU A 303 4.75 -10.14 0.20
CA LEU A 303 3.41 -10.64 -0.12
C LEU A 303 3.33 -12.17 -0.10
N GLY A 304 4.34 -12.86 -0.66
CA GLY A 304 4.40 -14.33 -0.63
C GLY A 304 4.49 -14.89 0.80
N VAL A 305 5.28 -14.24 1.66
CA VAL A 305 5.39 -14.61 3.08
C VAL A 305 4.09 -14.30 3.84
N TYR A 306 3.45 -13.15 3.60
CA TYR A 306 2.16 -12.82 4.22
C TYR A 306 1.08 -13.83 3.84
N ARG A 307 1.02 -14.26 2.58
CA ARG A 307 0.09 -15.31 2.12
C ARG A 307 0.26 -16.65 2.84
N ALA A 308 1.46 -16.95 3.27
CA ALA A 308 1.77 -18.17 4.01
C ALA A 308 1.49 -18.06 5.52
N SER A 309 1.26 -16.84 6.05
CA SER A 309 1.03 -16.62 7.48
C SER A 309 -0.43 -16.86 7.89
N ARG A 310 -0.69 -17.00 9.20
CA ARG A 310 -2.05 -17.03 9.76
C ARG A 310 -2.65 -15.65 9.96
N GLY A 311 -1.85 -14.60 9.90
CA GLY A 311 -2.28 -13.23 10.05
C GLY A 311 -1.12 -12.27 10.10
N VAL A 312 -1.39 -11.01 9.77
CA VAL A 312 -0.45 -9.90 9.80
C VAL A 312 -0.97 -8.85 10.79
N PHE A 313 -0.17 -8.54 11.79
CA PHE A 313 -0.51 -7.65 12.88
C PHE A 313 0.51 -6.52 12.95
N GLY A 314 0.09 -5.29 13.15
CA GLY A 314 1.10 -4.25 13.28
C GLY A 314 0.59 -2.83 13.22
N VAL A 315 1.56 -1.92 13.31
CA VAL A 315 1.31 -0.48 13.34
C VAL A 315 1.28 0.09 11.92
N GLU A 316 2.17 -0.35 11.02
CA GLU A 316 2.17 0.10 9.61
C GLU A 316 1.02 -0.52 8.80
N ILE A 317 0.54 0.22 7.78
CA ILE A 317 -0.76 -0.06 7.17
C ILE A 317 -0.71 -1.00 5.95
N HIS A 318 0.31 -0.90 5.09
CA HIS A 318 0.25 -1.58 3.78
C HIS A 318 0.54 -3.07 3.88
N SER A 319 1.28 -3.51 4.88
CA SER A 319 1.47 -4.94 5.17
C SER A 319 0.14 -5.63 5.44
N GLN A 320 -0.73 -4.99 6.25
CA GLN A 320 -2.08 -5.48 6.52
C GLN A 320 -3.00 -5.33 5.30
N VAL A 321 -2.86 -4.25 4.50
CA VAL A 321 -3.60 -4.09 3.24
C VAL A 321 -3.26 -5.21 2.27
N MET A 322 -1.98 -5.54 2.09
CA MET A 322 -1.53 -6.67 1.25
C MET A 322 -2.07 -8.00 1.76
N ALA A 323 -2.04 -8.23 3.07
CA ALA A 323 -2.57 -9.43 3.70
C ALA A 323 -4.07 -9.57 3.40
N VAL A 324 -4.87 -8.56 3.73
CA VAL A 324 -6.33 -8.53 3.49
C VAL A 324 -6.65 -8.73 2.00
N GLY A 325 -5.95 -8.03 1.13
CA GLY A 325 -6.09 -8.16 -0.32
C GLY A 325 -5.84 -9.58 -0.85
N SER A 326 -4.95 -10.31 -0.19
CA SER A 326 -4.60 -11.70 -0.53
C SER A 326 -5.34 -12.77 0.27
N GLY A 327 -6.34 -12.40 1.07
CA GLY A 327 -7.18 -13.35 1.82
C GLY A 327 -6.59 -13.79 3.16
N VAL A 328 -5.67 -13.02 3.73
CA VAL A 328 -5.07 -13.25 5.04
C VAL A 328 -5.53 -12.16 6.02
N PRO A 329 -5.87 -12.49 7.29
CA PRO A 329 -6.25 -11.48 8.27
C PRO A 329 -5.17 -10.41 8.45
N GLY A 330 -5.59 -9.13 8.42
CA GLY A 330 -4.73 -7.97 8.66
C GLY A 330 -5.29 -7.10 9.77
N VAL A 331 -4.68 -7.14 10.97
CA VAL A 331 -5.11 -6.37 12.14
C VAL A 331 -4.21 -5.14 12.29
N LEU A 332 -4.81 -3.96 12.28
CA LEU A 332 -4.14 -2.69 12.29
C LEU A 332 -4.19 -2.04 13.68
N LEU A 333 -3.03 -1.78 14.27
CA LEU A 333 -2.82 -0.93 15.42
C LEU A 333 -2.51 0.48 14.90
N TYR A 334 -3.43 1.42 15.09
CA TYR A 334 -3.40 2.68 14.34
C TYR A 334 -3.17 3.92 15.21
N PRO A 335 -2.01 4.58 15.08
CA PRO A 335 -1.77 5.87 15.70
C PRO A 335 -2.62 6.98 15.06
N PRO A 336 -3.35 7.81 15.82
CA PRO A 336 -4.22 8.85 15.25
C PRO A 336 -3.49 9.89 14.38
N GLN A 337 -2.19 10.08 14.58
CA GLN A 337 -1.35 11.00 13.79
C GLN A 337 -1.32 10.68 12.29
N TRP A 338 -1.69 9.47 11.91
CA TRP A 338 -1.69 9.06 10.49
C TRP A 338 -2.96 9.49 9.73
N GLY A 339 -3.87 10.20 10.41
CA GLY A 339 -5.07 10.78 9.80
C GLY A 339 -6.15 9.75 9.47
N SER A 340 -6.77 9.88 8.30
CA SER A 340 -7.95 9.08 7.94
C SER A 340 -7.65 7.72 7.29
N LYS A 341 -6.39 7.38 7.05
CA LYS A 341 -6.04 6.11 6.33
C LYS A 341 -6.66 4.85 6.96
N GLY A 342 -6.76 4.81 8.30
CA GLY A 342 -7.35 3.67 9.02
C GLY A 342 -8.83 3.47 8.74
N GLU A 343 -9.55 4.50 8.29
CA GLU A 343 -10.97 4.41 7.94
C GLU A 343 -11.22 3.45 6.75
N MET A 344 -10.16 3.08 6.00
CA MET A 344 -10.25 2.05 4.96
C MET A 344 -10.78 0.72 5.51
N TRP A 345 -10.41 0.32 6.74
CA TRP A 345 -10.92 -0.91 7.36
C TRP A 345 -12.43 -0.88 7.55
N LYS A 346 -12.95 0.25 7.97
CA LYS A 346 -14.41 0.43 8.16
C LYS A 346 -15.15 0.37 6.82
N SER A 347 -14.58 0.98 5.78
CA SER A 347 -15.20 1.01 4.44
C SER A 347 -15.35 -0.36 3.80
N ILE A 348 -14.49 -1.32 4.15
CA ILE A 348 -14.52 -2.68 3.61
C ILE A 348 -15.13 -3.70 4.58
N GLY A 349 -15.73 -3.23 5.70
CA GLY A 349 -16.43 -4.09 6.67
C GLY A 349 -15.51 -4.82 7.65
N LEU A 350 -14.29 -4.32 7.87
CA LEU A 350 -13.30 -4.90 8.79
C LEU A 350 -13.02 -3.99 10.01
N SER A 351 -14.00 -3.21 10.45
CA SER A 351 -13.87 -2.30 11.60
C SER A 351 -13.36 -2.97 12.87
N ASP A 352 -13.68 -4.26 13.08
CA ASP A 352 -13.24 -5.03 14.24
C ASP A 352 -11.72 -5.26 14.27
N TRP A 353 -11.05 -5.22 13.10
CA TRP A 353 -9.61 -5.40 12.94
C TRP A 353 -8.85 -4.06 12.90
N PHE A 354 -9.53 -2.97 13.17
CA PHE A 354 -8.95 -1.64 13.33
C PHE A 354 -8.97 -1.23 14.80
N ILE A 355 -7.80 -0.96 15.38
CA ILE A 355 -7.64 -0.61 16.78
C ILE A 355 -6.82 0.68 16.86
N SER A 356 -7.44 1.77 17.34
CA SER A 356 -6.68 3.00 17.63
C SER A 356 -5.77 2.79 18.83
N THR A 357 -4.49 3.08 18.70
CA THR A 357 -3.53 2.93 19.80
C THR A 357 -3.84 3.85 20.97
N ASP A 358 -4.45 5.01 20.73
CA ASP A 358 -4.82 5.97 21.79
C ASP A 358 -6.17 5.66 22.46
N SER A 359 -6.87 4.59 22.04
CA SER A 359 -8.10 4.17 22.70
C SER A 359 -7.81 3.54 24.07
N PRO A 360 -8.58 3.87 25.11
CA PRO A 360 -8.45 3.20 26.41
C PRO A 360 -8.56 1.67 26.26
N GLY A 361 -7.65 0.93 26.87
CA GLY A 361 -7.64 -0.54 26.80
C GLY A 361 -7.20 -1.10 25.44
N CYS A 362 -6.51 -0.32 24.60
CA CYS A 362 -6.09 -0.76 23.26
C CYS A 362 -5.28 -2.06 23.30
N THR A 363 -4.40 -2.27 24.28
CA THR A 363 -3.64 -3.50 24.44
C THR A 363 -4.54 -4.71 24.70
N GLN A 364 -5.51 -4.59 25.61
CA GLN A 364 -6.46 -5.67 25.87
C GLN A 364 -7.32 -5.96 24.66
N ARG A 365 -7.76 -4.92 23.92
CA ARG A 365 -8.52 -5.09 22.68
C ARG A 365 -7.68 -5.78 21.61
N ALA A 366 -6.41 -5.40 21.46
CA ALA A 366 -5.49 -6.01 20.50
C ALA A 366 -5.30 -7.52 20.78
N VAL A 367 -5.11 -7.92 22.03
CA VAL A 367 -5.01 -9.33 22.44
C VAL A 367 -6.33 -10.06 22.17
N THR A 368 -7.48 -9.47 22.50
CA THR A 368 -8.79 -10.07 22.23
C THR A 368 -8.97 -10.34 20.73
N VAL A 369 -8.71 -9.33 19.88
CA VAL A 369 -8.81 -9.48 18.42
C VAL A 369 -7.82 -10.52 17.88
N ALA A 370 -6.58 -10.56 18.41
CA ALA A 370 -5.62 -11.58 18.02
C ALA A 370 -6.11 -12.99 18.34
N ARG A 371 -6.69 -13.21 19.55
CA ARG A 371 -7.31 -14.50 19.91
C ARG A 371 -8.46 -14.87 18.97
N GLU A 372 -9.36 -13.94 18.71
CA GLU A 372 -10.48 -14.14 17.76
C GLU A 372 -9.97 -14.56 16.38
N VAL A 373 -9.00 -13.82 15.83
CA VAL A 373 -8.40 -14.10 14.52
C VAL A 373 -7.71 -15.46 14.48
N LEU A 374 -6.96 -15.81 15.52
CA LEU A 374 -6.16 -17.05 15.56
C LEU A 374 -7.00 -18.28 15.91
N SER A 375 -8.15 -18.13 16.60
CA SER A 375 -9.03 -19.24 16.96
C SER A 375 -10.12 -19.54 15.93
N ASP A 376 -10.49 -18.57 15.06
CA ASP A 376 -11.57 -18.74 14.07
C ASP A 376 -11.13 -18.44 12.62
N PRO A 377 -10.33 -19.33 11.99
CA PRO A 377 -9.94 -19.16 10.59
C PRO A 377 -11.11 -19.13 9.62
N ALA A 378 -12.21 -19.86 9.91
CA ALA A 378 -13.38 -19.92 9.04
C ALA A 378 -14.16 -18.61 9.04
N GLY A 379 -14.40 -18.03 10.22
CA GLY A 379 -15.02 -16.70 10.35
C GLY A 379 -14.16 -15.60 9.73
N CYS A 380 -12.83 -15.67 9.89
CA CYS A 380 -11.91 -14.75 9.22
C CYS A 380 -12.02 -14.85 7.69
N ALA A 381 -12.02 -16.05 7.12
CA ALA A 381 -12.16 -16.27 5.69
C ALA A 381 -13.49 -15.71 5.14
N GLU A 382 -14.59 -15.83 5.89
CA GLU A 382 -15.88 -15.24 5.52
C GLU A 382 -15.84 -13.70 5.54
N LYS A 383 -15.25 -13.08 6.59
CA LYS A 383 -15.07 -11.63 6.67
C LYS A 383 -14.24 -11.12 5.48
N LEU A 384 -13.15 -11.79 5.15
CA LEU A 384 -12.28 -11.44 4.02
C LEU A 384 -12.98 -11.59 2.66
N ARG A 385 -13.79 -12.63 2.47
CA ARG A 385 -14.60 -12.77 1.25
C ARG A 385 -15.61 -11.62 1.07
N ARG A 386 -16.23 -11.17 2.16
CA ARG A 386 -17.14 -10.00 2.14
C ARG A 386 -16.36 -8.72 1.81
N ALA A 387 -15.24 -8.48 2.48
CA ALA A 387 -14.36 -7.35 2.19
C ALA A 387 -13.91 -7.34 0.72
N ARG A 388 -13.48 -8.49 0.17
CA ARG A 388 -13.09 -8.61 -1.24
C ARG A 388 -14.22 -8.22 -2.20
N LYS A 389 -15.46 -8.64 -1.94
CA LYS A 389 -16.63 -8.23 -2.75
C LYS A 389 -16.84 -6.72 -2.76
N ILE A 390 -16.68 -6.07 -1.61
CA ILE A 390 -16.79 -4.60 -1.49
C ILE A 390 -15.69 -3.92 -2.31
N ILE A 391 -14.45 -4.38 -2.16
CA ILE A 391 -13.28 -3.86 -2.88
C ILE A 391 -13.48 -4.00 -4.39
N ASP A 392 -13.83 -5.19 -4.88
CA ASP A 392 -14.01 -5.46 -6.30
C ASP A 392 -15.15 -4.64 -6.91
N HIS A 393 -16.26 -4.50 -6.19
CA HIS A 393 -17.40 -3.68 -6.64
C HIS A 393 -17.01 -2.20 -6.75
N ALA A 394 -16.33 -1.66 -5.74
CA ALA A 394 -15.93 -0.26 -5.72
C ALA A 394 -14.89 0.06 -6.80
N ASN A 395 -13.88 -0.80 -6.99
CA ASN A 395 -12.89 -0.66 -8.05
C ASN A 395 -13.56 -0.68 -9.43
N ARG A 396 -14.43 -1.66 -9.69
CA ARG A 396 -15.18 -1.77 -10.94
C ARG A 396 -15.99 -0.50 -11.19
N SER A 397 -16.77 -0.04 -10.21
CA SER A 397 -17.59 1.18 -10.35
C SER A 397 -16.74 2.41 -10.66
N ALA A 398 -15.60 2.58 -9.99
CA ALA A 398 -14.69 3.69 -10.24
C ALA A 398 -14.12 3.66 -11.66
N ILE A 399 -13.66 2.49 -12.10
CA ILE A 399 -13.10 2.30 -13.45
C ILE A 399 -14.17 2.52 -14.52
N GLU A 400 -15.36 1.93 -14.39
CA GLU A 400 -16.45 2.10 -15.37
C GLU A 400 -16.85 3.57 -15.52
N LYS A 401 -17.06 4.30 -14.41
CA LYS A 401 -17.43 5.72 -14.44
C LYS A 401 -16.36 6.60 -15.08
N THR A 402 -15.10 6.21 -14.97
CA THR A 402 -13.98 7.01 -15.46
C THR A 402 -13.64 6.72 -16.91
N PHE A 403 -13.56 5.45 -17.29
CA PHE A 403 -12.93 5.02 -18.54
C PHE A 403 -13.91 4.58 -19.61
N LEU A 404 -15.18 4.30 -19.26
CA LEU A 404 -16.20 3.87 -20.21
C LEU A 404 -17.23 4.98 -20.45
N LYS A 405 -17.76 5.01 -21.73
CA LYS A 405 -18.85 5.93 -22.14
C LYS A 405 -20.19 5.24 -22.10
#